data_7b041b46bb3d3177730be47080ad1727
#
_entry.id   7b041b46bb3d3177730be47080ad1727
#
_cell.length_a   1.000
_cell.length_b   1.000
_cell.length_c   1.000
_cell.angle_alpha   90.00
_cell.angle_beta   90.00
_cell.angle_gamma   90.00
#
_symmetry.space_group_name_H-M   'P 1'
#
loop_
_entity.id
_entity.type
_entity.pdbx_description
1 polymer ?
#
loop_
_entity_poly.entity_id
_entity_poly.type
_entity_poly.pdbx_seq_one_letter_code
_entity_poly.pdbx_strand_id
1 'polypeptide(L)'
;MAKMEFGELDQYLFGQATHYDIYKKLGAHPVTQNGKSGTYFAVWAPNAEDVSVVGEFNDWDPERHPMKKTGPIGVWETFVAGAKVGDLYKFCIRAMDGRLLYKADPYASWSEMRPGNASRIADITGFKWGDAAWMKKRKETDPRRAALSIYEVHPGSWKKHPASEADPDGFYSYRELAHELADYVKRMGYTHVELMGIAEHPFDGSWGYQVTGYYAPTARFGSPKEFKYLVNYLHKNKIGVILDWVPAHFPKDAHGLAEFDGTCIYEHSDPRQGEHPDWGTKIFNYGKNEVKNFLIANALYWIEEFHVDGLRVDAVASMLYLDYGKKDGQWIANKYGGNENLEAIEFFKHLNTLILGRNKGTMMIAEESTAWPKVTGDVEKENGLGFTFKWNMGWMHDFLEYMKLDPYFRKFNHNKMTFSMTYAFSEEYILVLSHDEVVHLKCSMINKMPGEYDDKFENLKAGYSFMMGHPGKKLLFMGQEFGQFQEWSEARELDWYLLREARHQQLQDYVRDLQMMYKKYPALYADANGYDGFQWINADDADRSIYSFIRWSPTKRNNLLFVCNFTPVEREDYWVGVPQKKQCKLILSSADPAYGGKHHVDNPVFKPVKGECDGQPYHVAYPLAPYEVAVFAFN
;
A
#
# COMPACT_ATOMS: atom_id res chain seq x y z
N MET A 1 -38.29 -16.57 8.16
CA MET A 1 -37.32 -15.74 7.44
C MET A 1 -37.50 -16.00 5.93
N ALA A 2 -37.31 -14.98 5.11
CA ALA A 2 -37.36 -15.18 3.66
C ALA A 2 -36.27 -16.18 3.24
N LYS A 3 -36.55 -16.97 2.23
CA LYS A 3 -35.56 -17.89 1.64
C LYS A 3 -34.41 -17.07 1.04
N MET A 4 -33.18 -17.44 1.32
CA MET A 4 -32.02 -16.85 0.66
C MET A 4 -31.97 -17.43 -0.77
N GLU A 5 -31.87 -16.56 -1.76
CA GLU A 5 -31.81 -16.93 -3.17
C GLU A 5 -31.16 -15.83 -3.99
N PHE A 6 -30.62 -16.16 -5.16
CA PHE A 6 -30.09 -15.21 -6.14
C PHE A 6 -31.23 -14.82 -7.12
N GLY A 7 -31.91 -13.72 -6.81
CA GLY A 7 -33.14 -13.31 -7.51
C GLY A 7 -32.89 -12.56 -8.83
N GLU A 8 -33.97 -12.18 -9.50
CA GLU A 8 -33.92 -11.44 -10.79
C GLU A 8 -33.21 -10.09 -10.65
N LEU A 9 -33.44 -9.36 -9.54
CA LEU A 9 -32.76 -8.10 -9.27
C LEU A 9 -31.25 -8.30 -9.09
N ASP A 10 -30.84 -9.36 -8.37
CA ASP A 10 -29.41 -9.69 -8.18
C ASP A 10 -28.74 -9.97 -9.52
N GLN A 11 -29.42 -10.74 -10.41
CA GLN A 11 -28.96 -11.04 -11.77
C GLN A 11 -28.80 -9.78 -12.62
N TYR A 12 -29.79 -8.89 -12.59
CA TYR A 12 -29.75 -7.63 -13.32
C TYR A 12 -28.58 -6.75 -12.85
N LEU A 13 -28.47 -6.51 -11.54
CA LEU A 13 -27.41 -5.67 -10.98
C LEU A 13 -26.01 -6.24 -11.24
N PHE A 14 -25.86 -7.57 -11.15
CA PHE A 14 -24.59 -8.24 -11.42
C PHE A 14 -24.18 -8.08 -12.89
N GLY A 15 -25.10 -8.28 -13.82
CA GLY A 15 -24.87 -8.07 -15.25
C GLY A 15 -24.63 -6.60 -15.65
N GLN A 16 -24.92 -5.63 -14.75
CA GLN A 16 -24.64 -4.20 -14.96
C GLN A 16 -23.39 -3.71 -14.21
N ALA A 17 -22.66 -4.57 -13.53
CA ALA A 17 -21.54 -4.22 -12.64
C ALA A 17 -21.91 -3.27 -11.51
N THR A 18 -23.14 -3.36 -10.99
CA THR A 18 -23.68 -2.47 -9.96
C THR A 18 -24.18 -3.19 -8.71
N HIS A 19 -23.93 -4.50 -8.61
CA HIS A 19 -24.25 -5.29 -7.42
C HIS A 19 -23.14 -5.19 -6.37
N TYR A 20 -23.04 -4.04 -5.69
CA TYR A 20 -21.92 -3.74 -4.79
C TYR A 20 -21.87 -4.61 -3.52
N ASP A 21 -23.01 -5.21 -3.13
CA ASP A 21 -23.14 -6.13 -1.99
C ASP A 21 -23.21 -7.61 -2.44
N ILE A 22 -22.71 -7.94 -3.62
CA ILE A 22 -22.83 -9.29 -4.19
C ILE A 22 -22.22 -10.38 -3.31
N TYR A 23 -21.18 -10.05 -2.53
CA TYR A 23 -20.57 -10.96 -1.57
C TYR A 23 -21.50 -11.39 -0.43
N LYS A 24 -22.66 -10.76 -0.27
CA LYS A 24 -23.74 -11.17 0.62
C LYS A 24 -24.70 -12.17 -0.03
N LYS A 25 -24.51 -12.47 -1.31
CA LYS A 25 -25.32 -13.37 -2.12
C LYS A 25 -24.52 -14.54 -2.68
N LEU A 26 -23.38 -14.27 -3.32
CA LEU A 26 -22.44 -15.30 -3.78
C LEU A 26 -21.51 -15.70 -2.62
N GLY A 27 -21.06 -16.94 -2.64
CA GLY A 27 -20.28 -17.53 -1.57
C GLY A 27 -21.07 -18.48 -0.68
N ALA A 28 -20.59 -18.69 0.54
CA ALA A 28 -21.19 -19.56 1.56
C ALA A 28 -21.77 -18.74 2.73
N HIS A 29 -23.06 -18.86 2.97
CA HIS A 29 -23.77 -18.07 3.98
C HIS A 29 -24.50 -18.97 4.98
N PRO A 30 -24.08 -19.03 6.26
CA PRO A 30 -24.81 -19.71 7.33
C PRO A 30 -26.21 -19.09 7.50
N VAL A 31 -27.24 -19.89 7.31
CA VAL A 31 -28.65 -19.44 7.39
C VAL A 31 -29.55 -20.54 7.96
N THR A 32 -30.74 -20.15 8.40
CA THR A 32 -31.81 -21.09 8.73
C THR A 32 -32.90 -21.00 7.67
N GLN A 33 -33.13 -22.10 6.94
CA GLN A 33 -34.20 -22.19 5.93
C GLN A 33 -35.16 -23.35 6.29
N ASN A 34 -36.45 -23.11 6.20
CA ASN A 34 -37.51 -24.09 6.52
C ASN A 34 -37.30 -24.77 7.89
N GLY A 35 -36.84 -24.01 8.90
CA GLY A 35 -36.61 -24.54 10.24
C GLY A 35 -35.32 -25.36 10.41
N LYS A 36 -34.51 -25.52 9.37
CA LYS A 36 -33.24 -26.24 9.40
C LYS A 36 -32.06 -25.25 9.33
N SER A 37 -31.14 -25.37 10.27
CA SER A 37 -29.86 -24.65 10.22
C SER A 37 -28.93 -25.31 9.20
N GLY A 38 -28.20 -24.51 8.44
CA GLY A 38 -27.27 -24.97 7.41
C GLY A 38 -26.59 -23.80 6.72
N THR A 39 -26.05 -24.06 5.55
CA THR A 39 -25.36 -23.04 4.75
C THR A 39 -25.96 -22.98 3.34
N TYR A 40 -26.26 -21.77 2.91
CA TYR A 40 -26.57 -21.46 1.50
C TYR A 40 -25.27 -21.23 0.75
N PHE A 41 -25.14 -21.87 -0.42
CA PHE A 41 -24.00 -21.74 -1.32
C PHE A 41 -24.46 -21.20 -2.67
N ALA A 42 -23.71 -20.26 -3.21
CA ALA A 42 -23.95 -19.75 -4.56
C ALA A 42 -22.61 -19.41 -5.25
N VAL A 43 -22.49 -19.76 -6.56
CA VAL A 43 -21.30 -19.55 -7.36
C VAL A 43 -21.66 -19.20 -8.81
N TRP A 44 -20.88 -18.32 -9.41
CA TRP A 44 -21.00 -17.96 -10.82
C TRP A 44 -20.13 -18.86 -11.69
N ALA A 45 -20.76 -19.69 -12.51
CA ALA A 45 -20.14 -20.63 -13.45
C ALA A 45 -21.02 -20.78 -14.69
N PRO A 46 -21.10 -19.76 -15.57
CA PRO A 46 -22.09 -19.67 -16.63
C PRO A 46 -21.99 -20.79 -17.67
N ASN A 47 -20.77 -21.28 -17.91
CA ASN A 47 -20.49 -22.28 -18.94
C ASN A 47 -20.27 -23.69 -18.37
N ALA A 48 -20.55 -23.91 -17.08
CA ALA A 48 -20.51 -25.24 -16.48
C ALA A 48 -21.66 -26.10 -16.99
N GLU A 49 -21.41 -27.41 -17.20
CA GLU A 49 -22.44 -28.42 -17.44
C GLU A 49 -23.23 -28.70 -16.16
N ASP A 50 -22.50 -28.96 -15.06
CA ASP A 50 -23.04 -29.16 -13.72
C ASP A 50 -22.14 -28.56 -12.66
N VAL A 51 -22.72 -28.22 -11.51
CA VAL A 51 -21.99 -27.77 -10.32
C VAL A 51 -22.54 -28.46 -9.08
N SER A 52 -21.66 -28.93 -8.22
CA SER A 52 -22.01 -29.40 -6.87
C SER A 52 -21.10 -28.75 -5.82
N VAL A 53 -21.54 -28.69 -4.55
CA VAL A 53 -20.73 -28.29 -3.44
C VAL A 53 -20.24 -29.52 -2.70
N VAL A 54 -18.94 -29.60 -2.44
CA VAL A 54 -18.28 -30.70 -1.73
C VAL A 54 -17.54 -30.16 -0.48
N GLY A 55 -17.51 -30.94 0.57
CA GLY A 55 -16.86 -30.53 1.79
C GLY A 55 -16.94 -31.56 2.90
N GLU A 56 -16.49 -31.19 4.11
CA GLU A 56 -16.53 -32.06 5.28
C GLU A 56 -17.95 -32.55 5.65
N PHE A 57 -18.97 -31.77 5.31
CA PHE A 57 -20.38 -32.08 5.55
C PHE A 57 -20.95 -33.17 4.64
N ASN A 58 -20.24 -33.64 3.64
CA ASN A 58 -20.70 -34.66 2.69
C ASN A 58 -19.60 -35.62 2.21
N ASP A 59 -18.51 -35.72 3.01
CA ASP A 59 -17.36 -36.59 2.70
C ASP A 59 -16.72 -36.28 1.34
N TRP A 60 -16.82 -35.03 0.88
CA TRP A 60 -16.30 -34.55 -0.40
C TRP A 60 -16.92 -35.24 -1.63
N ASP A 61 -18.10 -35.81 -1.48
CA ASP A 61 -18.82 -36.55 -2.53
C ASP A 61 -19.61 -35.59 -3.44
N PRO A 62 -19.27 -35.47 -4.73
CA PRO A 62 -19.91 -34.52 -5.66
C PRO A 62 -21.36 -34.91 -6.02
N GLU A 63 -21.81 -36.15 -5.76
CA GLU A 63 -23.15 -36.60 -6.07
C GLU A 63 -24.19 -36.22 -5.00
N ARG A 64 -23.72 -35.81 -3.77
CA ARG A 64 -24.64 -35.59 -2.64
C ARG A 64 -25.33 -34.23 -2.64
N HIS A 65 -24.68 -33.19 -3.13
CA HIS A 65 -25.23 -31.82 -3.08
C HIS A 65 -25.10 -31.12 -4.43
N PRO A 66 -25.82 -31.56 -5.46
CA PRO A 66 -25.89 -30.84 -6.73
C PRO A 66 -26.52 -29.46 -6.53
N MET A 67 -26.04 -28.49 -7.27
CA MET A 67 -26.54 -27.13 -7.28
C MET A 67 -27.48 -26.89 -8.44
N LYS A 68 -28.38 -25.94 -8.29
CA LYS A 68 -29.32 -25.57 -9.33
C LYS A 68 -28.89 -24.29 -10.02
N LYS A 69 -28.82 -24.33 -11.36
CA LYS A 69 -28.58 -23.13 -12.18
C LYS A 69 -29.78 -22.20 -12.12
N THR A 70 -29.52 -20.94 -11.76
CA THR A 70 -30.51 -19.89 -11.59
C THR A 70 -30.31 -18.82 -12.65
N GLY A 71 -31.30 -18.65 -13.50
CA GLY A 71 -31.36 -17.64 -14.54
C GLY A 71 -30.27 -17.70 -15.62
N PRO A 72 -30.31 -16.78 -16.59
CA PRO A 72 -29.41 -16.79 -17.74
C PRO A 72 -27.97 -16.36 -17.43
N ILE A 73 -27.74 -15.63 -16.32
CA ILE A 73 -26.40 -15.14 -15.94
C ILE A 73 -25.48 -16.28 -15.50
N GLY A 74 -26.05 -17.45 -15.17
CA GLY A 74 -25.28 -18.66 -14.89
C GLY A 74 -24.76 -18.78 -13.47
N VAL A 75 -25.52 -18.31 -12.49
CA VAL A 75 -25.26 -18.57 -11.07
C VAL A 75 -25.87 -19.91 -10.68
N TRP A 76 -25.15 -20.70 -9.89
CA TRP A 76 -25.59 -21.97 -9.33
C TRP A 76 -25.75 -21.81 -7.82
N GLU A 77 -26.84 -22.36 -7.27
CA GLU A 77 -27.14 -22.24 -5.84
C GLU A 77 -27.70 -23.52 -5.22
N THR A 78 -27.43 -23.73 -3.93
CA THR A 78 -28.04 -24.81 -3.14
C THR A 78 -28.03 -24.43 -1.65
N PHE A 79 -28.90 -25.10 -0.85
CA PHE A 79 -28.89 -25.05 0.59
C PHE A 79 -28.52 -26.42 1.16
N VAL A 80 -27.51 -26.51 2.00
CA VAL A 80 -27.04 -27.73 2.64
C VAL A 80 -27.34 -27.67 4.14
N ALA A 81 -28.31 -28.46 4.57
CA ALA A 81 -28.67 -28.59 5.97
C ALA A 81 -27.53 -29.27 6.74
N GLY A 82 -27.15 -28.70 7.89
CA GLY A 82 -26.07 -29.22 8.76
C GLY A 82 -24.66 -28.75 8.41
N ALA A 83 -24.43 -28.17 7.22
CA ALA A 83 -23.17 -27.49 6.92
C ALA A 83 -23.02 -26.24 7.82
N LYS A 84 -21.91 -26.11 8.54
CA LYS A 84 -21.74 -25.14 9.62
C LYS A 84 -20.46 -24.32 9.48
N VAL A 85 -20.40 -23.22 10.21
CA VAL A 85 -19.17 -22.39 10.31
C VAL A 85 -18.00 -23.26 10.74
N GLY A 86 -16.90 -23.13 9.99
CA GLY A 86 -15.65 -23.87 10.18
C GLY A 86 -15.46 -25.03 9.22
N ASP A 87 -16.53 -25.58 8.64
CA ASP A 87 -16.40 -26.70 7.68
C ASP A 87 -15.64 -26.23 6.43
N LEU A 88 -14.78 -27.10 5.92
CA LEU A 88 -14.07 -26.90 4.64
C LEU A 88 -14.95 -27.31 3.48
N TYR A 89 -14.86 -26.56 2.37
CA TYR A 89 -15.61 -26.86 1.16
C TYR A 89 -14.91 -26.37 -0.11
N LYS A 90 -15.36 -26.93 -1.25
CA LYS A 90 -15.06 -26.47 -2.63
C LYS A 90 -16.31 -26.57 -3.49
N PHE A 91 -16.27 -25.90 -4.64
CA PHE A 91 -17.18 -26.18 -5.73
C PHE A 91 -16.56 -27.24 -6.65
N CYS A 92 -17.29 -28.32 -6.92
CA CYS A 92 -16.97 -29.31 -7.95
C CYS A 92 -17.72 -28.92 -9.21
N ILE A 93 -17.01 -28.47 -10.23
CA ILE A 93 -17.54 -27.96 -11.48
C ILE A 93 -17.27 -28.99 -12.59
N ARG A 94 -18.32 -29.47 -13.25
CA ARG A 94 -18.18 -30.25 -14.49
C ARG A 94 -18.13 -29.26 -15.64
N ALA A 95 -16.99 -29.16 -16.30
CA ALA A 95 -16.85 -28.38 -17.51
C ALA A 95 -17.50 -29.04 -18.70
N MET A 96 -17.83 -28.28 -19.74
CA MET A 96 -18.48 -28.79 -20.97
C MET A 96 -17.63 -29.84 -21.72
N ASP A 97 -16.33 -29.92 -21.46
CA ASP A 97 -15.44 -30.95 -22.00
C ASP A 97 -15.36 -32.22 -21.11
N GLY A 98 -16.15 -32.28 -20.05
CA GLY A 98 -16.28 -33.41 -19.14
C GLY A 98 -15.24 -33.40 -17.98
N ARG A 99 -14.29 -32.46 -17.93
CA ARG A 99 -13.35 -32.35 -16.81
C ARG A 99 -14.09 -31.98 -15.52
N LEU A 100 -13.65 -32.56 -14.40
CA LEU A 100 -14.09 -32.15 -13.06
C LEU A 100 -13.04 -31.21 -12.46
N LEU A 101 -13.50 -30.02 -12.11
CA LEU A 101 -12.66 -28.95 -11.53
C LEU A 101 -13.08 -28.71 -10.09
N TYR A 102 -12.13 -28.79 -9.16
CA TYR A 102 -12.35 -28.51 -7.74
C TYR A 102 -11.85 -27.10 -7.43
N LYS A 103 -12.76 -26.13 -7.34
CA LYS A 103 -12.47 -24.72 -7.21
C LYS A 103 -12.74 -24.21 -5.80
N ALA A 104 -11.82 -23.40 -5.25
CA ALA A 104 -12.11 -22.58 -4.09
C ALA A 104 -13.20 -21.56 -4.44
N ASP A 105 -13.94 -21.14 -3.45
CA ASP A 105 -14.99 -20.13 -3.62
C ASP A 105 -14.39 -18.74 -3.83
N PRO A 106 -14.65 -18.08 -4.96
CA PRO A 106 -14.14 -16.74 -5.23
C PRO A 106 -14.57 -15.67 -4.21
N TYR A 107 -15.70 -15.88 -3.53
CA TYR A 107 -16.27 -14.96 -2.54
C TYR A 107 -16.10 -15.45 -1.09
N ALA A 108 -15.33 -16.52 -0.86
CA ALA A 108 -15.08 -16.99 0.49
C ALA A 108 -14.41 -15.93 1.33
N SER A 109 -14.96 -15.67 2.50
CA SER A 109 -14.37 -14.75 3.48
C SER A 109 -13.35 -15.40 4.43
N TRP A 110 -13.15 -16.73 4.30
CA TRP A 110 -12.15 -17.47 5.07
C TRP A 110 -11.61 -18.65 4.23
N SER A 111 -10.32 -18.88 4.28
CA SER A 111 -9.65 -19.96 3.56
C SER A 111 -9.06 -20.98 4.53
N GLU A 112 -8.83 -22.18 4.04
CA GLU A 112 -7.99 -23.16 4.71
C GLU A 112 -6.55 -22.65 4.77
N MET A 113 -5.83 -23.00 5.86
CA MET A 113 -4.41 -22.71 5.98
C MET A 113 -3.60 -23.50 4.94
N ARG A 114 -2.67 -22.83 4.27
CA ARG A 114 -1.77 -23.51 3.31
C ARG A 114 -0.99 -24.65 4.00
N PRO A 115 -0.62 -25.72 3.32
CA PRO A 115 -0.78 -25.98 1.88
C PRO A 115 -2.20 -26.38 1.44
N GLY A 116 -3.16 -26.44 2.37
CA GLY A 116 -4.55 -26.63 2.04
C GLY A 116 -5.08 -25.48 1.15
N ASN A 117 -6.08 -25.76 0.34
CA ASN A 117 -6.57 -24.81 -0.66
C ASN A 117 -8.10 -24.83 -0.81
N ALA A 118 -8.79 -25.30 0.21
CA ALA A 118 -10.24 -25.22 0.31
C ALA A 118 -10.67 -23.86 0.87
N SER A 119 -11.92 -23.53 0.63
CA SER A 119 -12.59 -22.44 1.35
C SER A 119 -13.16 -22.96 2.68
N ARG A 120 -13.36 -22.07 3.64
CA ARG A 120 -13.94 -22.39 4.95
C ARG A 120 -15.23 -21.57 5.14
N ILE A 121 -16.30 -22.20 5.59
CA ILE A 121 -17.55 -21.50 5.89
C ILE A 121 -17.28 -20.53 7.04
N ALA A 122 -17.60 -19.27 6.83
CA ALA A 122 -17.40 -18.20 7.81
C ALA A 122 -18.70 -17.44 8.10
N ASP A 123 -18.78 -16.95 9.34
CA ASP A 123 -19.69 -15.87 9.71
C ASP A 123 -18.88 -14.67 10.16
N ILE A 124 -18.81 -13.65 9.31
CA ILE A 124 -18.09 -12.39 9.60
C ILE A 124 -18.99 -11.34 10.26
N THR A 125 -20.27 -11.66 10.48
CA THR A 125 -21.24 -10.75 11.11
C THR A 125 -21.11 -10.71 12.63
N GLY A 126 -21.78 -9.73 13.24
CA GLY A 126 -21.84 -9.64 14.71
C GLY A 126 -20.55 -9.18 15.40
N PHE A 127 -19.52 -8.77 14.68
CA PHE A 127 -18.34 -8.15 15.26
C PHE A 127 -18.69 -6.78 15.86
N LYS A 128 -18.26 -6.55 17.12
CA LYS A 128 -18.54 -5.29 17.82
C LYS A 128 -17.40 -4.31 17.59
N TRP A 129 -17.59 -3.41 16.65
CA TRP A 129 -16.67 -2.32 16.39
C TRP A 129 -16.63 -1.30 17.52
N GLY A 130 -15.44 -0.89 17.91
CA GLY A 130 -15.23 0.16 18.92
C GLY A 130 -14.51 1.39 18.38
N ASP A 131 -14.50 1.57 17.07
CA ASP A 131 -13.74 2.58 16.31
C ASP A 131 -14.60 3.74 15.79
N ALA A 132 -15.80 3.92 16.28
CA ALA A 132 -16.73 4.96 15.80
C ALA A 132 -16.12 6.39 15.79
N ALA A 133 -15.28 6.72 16.78
CA ALA A 133 -14.58 8.00 16.84
C ALA A 133 -13.56 8.16 15.69
N TRP A 134 -12.86 7.09 15.33
CA TRP A 134 -11.95 7.05 14.19
C TRP A 134 -12.71 7.23 12.88
N MET A 135 -13.76 6.44 12.66
CA MET A 135 -14.59 6.50 11.45
C MET A 135 -15.23 7.88 11.24
N LYS A 136 -15.67 8.53 12.33
CA LYS A 136 -16.12 9.93 12.27
C LYS A 136 -15.00 10.85 11.83
N LYS A 137 -13.83 10.78 12.47
CA LYS A 137 -12.67 11.60 12.13
C LYS A 137 -12.26 11.40 10.67
N ARG A 138 -12.18 10.14 10.20
CA ARG A 138 -11.87 9.80 8.80
C ARG A 138 -12.80 10.53 7.85
N LYS A 139 -14.10 10.44 8.06
CA LYS A 139 -15.13 11.10 7.23
C LYS A 139 -14.99 12.64 7.15
N GLU A 140 -14.48 13.25 8.22
CA GLU A 140 -14.32 14.70 8.34
C GLU A 140 -12.93 15.19 7.88
N THR A 141 -12.00 14.28 7.60
CA THR A 141 -10.61 14.62 7.24
C THR A 141 -10.41 14.50 5.73
N ASP A 142 -9.84 15.53 5.11
CA ASP A 142 -9.26 15.41 3.77
C ASP A 142 -7.84 14.82 3.90
N PRO A 143 -7.59 13.61 3.42
CA PRO A 143 -6.29 12.97 3.54
C PRO A 143 -5.17 13.71 2.78
N ARG A 144 -5.52 14.48 1.73
CA ARG A 144 -4.56 15.28 0.97
C ARG A 144 -3.97 16.43 1.79
N ARG A 145 -4.69 16.88 2.83
CA ARG A 145 -4.30 18.02 3.70
C ARG A 145 -3.84 17.57 5.09
N ALA A 146 -4.07 16.32 5.45
CA ALA A 146 -3.66 15.75 6.72
C ALA A 146 -2.21 15.19 6.66
N ALA A 147 -1.58 15.08 7.83
CA ALA A 147 -0.32 14.35 7.93
C ALA A 147 -0.55 12.87 7.57
N LEU A 148 0.19 12.36 6.60
CA LEU A 148 0.16 10.97 6.18
C LEU A 148 1.60 10.45 6.09
N SER A 149 1.98 9.65 7.06
CA SER A 149 3.23 8.91 7.08
C SER A 149 2.92 7.44 7.30
N ILE A 150 3.33 6.63 6.34
CA ILE A 150 2.94 5.23 6.20
C ILE A 150 4.12 4.34 6.60
N TYR A 151 3.85 3.36 7.45
CA TYR A 151 4.74 2.25 7.75
C TYR A 151 4.27 1.03 6.97
N GLU A 152 4.97 0.66 5.90
CA GLU A 152 4.68 -0.49 5.07
C GLU A 152 5.18 -1.75 5.76
N VAL A 153 4.31 -2.75 5.92
CA VAL A 153 4.57 -3.95 6.73
C VAL A 153 4.14 -5.20 6.01
N HIS A 154 5.03 -6.19 5.94
CA HIS A 154 4.68 -7.57 5.65
C HIS A 154 4.52 -8.32 6.98
N PRO A 155 3.28 -8.64 7.42
CA PRO A 155 3.01 -9.16 8.75
C PRO A 155 3.76 -10.46 9.10
N GLY A 156 3.90 -11.36 8.11
CA GLY A 156 4.55 -12.66 8.27
C GLY A 156 6.06 -12.61 8.50
N SER A 157 6.71 -11.47 8.27
CA SER A 157 8.15 -11.29 8.45
C SER A 157 8.54 -10.04 9.25
N TRP A 158 7.56 -9.38 9.86
CA TRP A 158 7.85 -8.26 10.76
C TRP A 158 8.42 -8.74 12.09
N LYS A 159 7.71 -9.66 12.75
CA LYS A 159 8.14 -10.42 13.93
C LYS A 159 7.63 -11.84 13.84
N LYS A 160 8.37 -12.78 14.42
CA LYS A 160 8.00 -14.21 14.48
C LYS A 160 8.23 -14.77 15.86
N HIS A 161 7.47 -15.79 16.21
CA HIS A 161 7.83 -16.69 17.32
C HIS A 161 8.99 -17.59 16.89
N PRO A 162 9.79 -18.11 17.82
CA PRO A 162 10.73 -19.18 17.52
C PRO A 162 10.00 -20.37 16.88
N ALA A 163 10.47 -20.80 15.72
CA ALA A 163 9.90 -21.95 15.02
C ALA A 163 9.93 -23.22 15.90
N SER A 164 8.87 -24.01 15.85
CA SER A 164 8.74 -25.29 16.54
C SER A 164 8.11 -26.35 15.63
N GLU A 165 8.13 -27.63 16.05
CA GLU A 165 7.45 -28.69 15.29
C GLU A 165 5.95 -28.45 15.17
N ALA A 166 5.34 -27.83 16.19
CA ALA A 166 3.91 -27.52 16.22
C ALA A 166 3.56 -26.24 15.43
N ASP A 167 4.50 -25.32 15.30
CA ASP A 167 4.38 -24.06 14.56
C ASP A 167 5.68 -23.78 13.83
N PRO A 168 5.88 -24.37 12.64
CA PRO A 168 7.11 -24.22 11.86
C PRO A 168 7.26 -22.81 11.27
N ASP A 169 6.18 -22.10 11.09
CA ASP A 169 6.18 -20.75 10.51
C ASP A 169 6.46 -19.67 11.55
N GLY A 170 6.02 -19.86 12.79
CA GLY A 170 6.16 -18.92 13.90
C GLY A 170 5.44 -17.61 13.66
N PHE A 171 4.35 -17.59 12.92
CA PHE A 171 3.63 -16.36 12.63
C PHE A 171 2.94 -15.78 13.87
N TYR A 172 3.02 -14.46 14.03
CA TYR A 172 2.15 -13.76 14.97
C TYR A 172 0.70 -13.84 14.49
N SER A 173 -0.22 -14.08 15.42
CA SER A 173 -1.65 -13.96 15.15
C SER A 173 -2.05 -12.50 14.88
N TYR A 174 -3.20 -12.29 14.21
CA TYR A 174 -3.77 -10.94 14.06
C TYR A 174 -3.93 -10.21 15.39
N ARG A 175 -4.18 -10.92 16.49
CA ARG A 175 -4.30 -10.32 17.82
C ARG A 175 -2.97 -9.86 18.37
N GLU A 176 -1.92 -10.67 18.25
CA GLU A 176 -0.56 -10.28 18.66
C GLU A 176 -0.04 -9.13 17.83
N LEU A 177 -0.21 -9.22 16.50
CA LEU A 177 0.12 -8.13 15.59
C LEU A 177 -0.59 -6.82 15.96
N ALA A 178 -1.87 -6.88 16.37
CA ALA A 178 -2.63 -5.70 16.77
C ALA A 178 -1.96 -4.94 17.91
N HIS A 179 -1.49 -5.64 18.93
CA HIS A 179 -0.86 -5.02 20.10
C HIS A 179 0.55 -4.53 19.81
N GLU A 180 1.39 -5.42 19.29
CA GLU A 180 2.80 -5.13 19.02
C GLU A 180 2.96 -4.02 17.98
N LEU A 181 2.20 -4.09 16.89
CA LEU A 181 2.26 -3.11 15.81
C LEU A 181 1.71 -1.75 16.25
N ALA A 182 0.61 -1.73 17.00
CA ALA A 182 0.05 -0.47 17.51
C ALA A 182 1.03 0.26 18.42
N ASP A 183 1.66 -0.43 19.34
CA ASP A 183 2.63 0.15 20.27
C ASP A 183 3.87 0.67 19.53
N TYR A 184 4.37 -0.11 18.56
CA TYR A 184 5.54 0.26 17.76
C TYR A 184 5.26 1.49 16.88
N VAL A 185 4.22 1.45 16.07
CA VAL A 185 3.85 2.51 15.11
C VAL A 185 3.53 3.82 15.83
N LYS A 186 2.82 3.73 16.97
CA LYS A 186 2.52 4.90 17.81
C LYS A 186 3.78 5.52 18.40
N ARG A 187 4.71 4.69 18.93
CA ARG A 187 6.00 5.13 19.46
C ARG A 187 6.86 5.77 18.38
N MET A 188 6.91 5.17 17.19
CA MET A 188 7.67 5.68 16.06
C MET A 188 7.05 6.92 15.39
N GLY A 189 5.77 7.20 15.63
CA GLY A 189 5.11 8.40 15.15
C GLY A 189 4.47 8.30 13.78
N TYR A 190 4.40 7.13 13.15
CA TYR A 190 3.67 6.93 11.91
C TYR A 190 2.15 7.14 12.12
N THR A 191 1.46 7.49 11.06
CA THR A 191 0.00 7.73 11.10
C THR A 191 -0.83 6.56 10.63
N HIS A 192 -0.27 5.76 9.72
CA HIS A 192 -0.92 4.61 9.09
C HIS A 192 0.06 3.44 8.98
N VAL A 193 -0.50 2.25 8.93
CA VAL A 193 0.19 1.05 8.43
C VAL A 193 -0.35 0.69 7.05
N GLU A 194 0.51 0.22 6.16
CA GLU A 194 0.14 -0.41 4.91
C GLU A 194 0.52 -1.88 4.98
N LEU A 195 -0.48 -2.75 4.92
CA LEU A 195 -0.32 -4.19 5.15
C LEU A 195 -0.26 -4.92 3.82
N MET A 196 0.88 -5.56 3.56
CA MET A 196 1.10 -6.45 2.42
C MET A 196 0.57 -7.84 2.71
N GLY A 197 0.17 -8.59 1.66
CA GLY A 197 -0.12 -10.02 1.75
C GLY A 197 -1.31 -10.38 2.63
N ILE A 198 -2.31 -9.51 2.77
CA ILE A 198 -3.50 -9.78 3.58
C ILE A 198 -4.53 -10.63 2.83
N ALA A 199 -4.74 -10.43 1.53
CA ALA A 199 -5.58 -11.32 0.76
C ALA A 199 -4.95 -12.72 0.65
N GLU A 200 -5.76 -13.80 0.76
CA GLU A 200 -5.24 -15.17 0.78
C GLU A 200 -4.52 -15.53 -0.52
N HIS A 201 -3.37 -16.16 -0.36
CA HIS A 201 -2.47 -16.57 -1.43
C HIS A 201 -1.74 -17.88 -1.08
N PRO A 202 -1.46 -18.78 -2.04
CA PRO A 202 -0.90 -20.09 -1.76
C PRO A 202 0.62 -20.06 -1.53
N PHE A 203 1.33 -19.10 -2.12
CA PHE A 203 2.80 -19.07 -2.18
C PHE A 203 3.36 -17.87 -1.42
N ASP A 204 4.08 -18.12 -0.32
CA ASP A 204 4.67 -17.07 0.52
C ASP A 204 5.65 -16.17 -0.24
N GLY A 205 6.45 -16.75 -1.13
CA GLY A 205 7.40 -16.03 -1.97
C GLY A 205 6.77 -15.08 -2.98
N SER A 206 5.43 -15.08 -3.13
CA SER A 206 4.71 -14.07 -3.88
C SER A 206 4.45 -12.79 -3.08
N TRP A 207 4.75 -12.78 -1.78
CA TRP A 207 4.50 -11.67 -0.85
C TRP A 207 3.01 -11.23 -0.78
N GLY A 208 2.12 -12.07 -1.28
CA GLY A 208 0.69 -11.80 -1.40
C GLY A 208 0.25 -11.22 -2.75
N TYR A 209 1.14 -11.17 -3.75
CA TYR A 209 0.78 -10.67 -5.09
C TYR A 209 0.18 -11.74 -6.02
N GLN A 210 0.17 -13.01 -5.63
CA GLN A 210 -0.52 -14.10 -6.34
C GLN A 210 -1.79 -14.52 -5.58
N VAL A 211 -2.79 -13.65 -5.58
CA VAL A 211 -4.02 -13.81 -4.80
C VAL A 211 -4.92 -14.89 -5.36
N THR A 212 -5.36 -15.81 -4.50
CA THR A 212 -6.39 -16.82 -4.82
C THR A 212 -7.69 -16.61 -4.04
N GLY A 213 -7.64 -15.94 -2.89
CA GLY A 213 -8.80 -15.62 -2.06
C GLY A 213 -9.00 -14.11 -1.90
N TYR A 214 -9.64 -13.46 -2.85
CA TYR A 214 -9.80 -12.00 -2.89
C TYR A 214 -10.62 -11.42 -1.72
N TYR A 215 -11.56 -12.22 -1.19
CA TYR A 215 -12.44 -11.82 -0.08
C TYR A 215 -12.00 -12.40 1.28
N ALA A 216 -10.93 -13.19 1.31
CA ALA A 216 -10.45 -13.83 2.52
C ALA A 216 -9.19 -13.14 3.07
N PRO A 217 -9.21 -12.59 4.29
CA PRO A 217 -7.96 -12.33 5.02
C PRO A 217 -7.20 -13.64 5.19
N THR A 218 -5.89 -13.63 4.92
CA THR A 218 -5.09 -14.84 4.94
C THR A 218 -5.22 -15.61 6.26
N ALA A 219 -5.39 -16.92 6.17
CA ALA A 219 -5.49 -17.81 7.32
C ALA A 219 -4.18 -17.92 8.12
N ARG A 220 -3.05 -17.44 7.58
CA ARG A 220 -1.72 -17.46 8.24
C ARG A 220 -1.73 -16.86 9.63
N PHE A 221 -2.54 -15.83 9.84
CA PHE A 221 -2.54 -15.02 11.06
C PHE A 221 -3.83 -15.16 11.87
N GLY A 222 -4.77 -16.00 11.42
CA GLY A 222 -6.02 -16.27 12.13
C GLY A 222 -7.29 -16.14 11.30
N SER A 223 -8.41 -15.91 11.97
CA SER A 223 -9.74 -15.82 11.37
C SER A 223 -10.06 -14.40 10.86
N PRO A 224 -11.08 -14.25 9.98
CA PRO A 224 -11.56 -12.95 9.56
C PRO A 224 -12.00 -12.01 10.70
N LYS A 225 -12.58 -12.57 11.78
CA LYS A 225 -12.96 -11.76 12.95
C LYS A 225 -11.74 -11.26 13.73
N GLU A 226 -10.64 -11.99 13.70
CA GLU A 226 -9.38 -11.55 14.31
C GLU A 226 -8.71 -10.47 13.46
N PHE A 227 -8.86 -10.51 12.16
CA PHE A 227 -8.44 -9.39 11.31
C PHE A 227 -9.29 -8.13 11.57
N LYS A 228 -10.62 -8.25 11.74
CA LYS A 228 -11.45 -7.13 12.24
C LYS A 228 -10.95 -6.60 13.59
N TYR A 229 -10.51 -7.48 14.49
CA TYR A 229 -9.93 -7.07 15.76
C TYR A 229 -8.65 -6.24 15.58
N LEU A 230 -7.74 -6.66 14.71
CA LEU A 230 -6.51 -5.92 14.39
C LEU A 230 -6.84 -4.50 13.93
N VAL A 231 -7.70 -4.34 12.91
CA VAL A 231 -8.10 -3.03 12.40
C VAL A 231 -8.74 -2.16 13.48
N ASN A 232 -9.69 -2.72 14.22
CA ASN A 232 -10.37 -2.04 15.33
C ASN A 232 -9.40 -1.58 16.42
N TYR A 233 -8.39 -2.38 16.74
CA TYR A 233 -7.39 -2.05 17.76
C TYR A 233 -6.46 -0.93 17.29
N LEU A 234 -6.01 -0.97 16.02
CA LEU A 234 -5.22 0.08 15.41
C LEU A 234 -5.99 1.41 15.39
N HIS A 235 -7.26 1.41 14.99
CA HIS A 235 -8.13 2.59 15.02
C HIS A 235 -8.29 3.20 16.42
N LYS A 236 -8.47 2.36 17.45
CA LYS A 236 -8.52 2.81 18.85
C LYS A 236 -7.22 3.49 19.29
N ASN A 237 -6.09 3.10 18.70
CA ASN A 237 -4.78 3.71 18.90
C ASN A 237 -4.49 4.87 17.94
N LYS A 238 -5.48 5.32 17.15
CA LYS A 238 -5.39 6.42 16.18
C LYS A 238 -4.42 6.16 15.04
N ILE A 239 -4.34 4.91 14.62
CA ILE A 239 -3.53 4.44 13.49
C ILE A 239 -4.48 3.95 12.40
N GLY A 240 -4.36 4.48 11.19
CA GLY A 240 -5.11 4.03 10.03
C GLY A 240 -4.51 2.79 9.41
N VAL A 241 -5.32 2.09 8.61
CA VAL A 241 -4.94 0.84 7.95
C VAL A 241 -5.18 0.96 6.45
N ILE A 242 -4.13 0.74 5.67
CA ILE A 242 -4.16 0.64 4.21
C ILE A 242 -3.86 -0.82 3.87
N LEU A 243 -4.55 -1.38 2.88
CA LEU A 243 -4.24 -2.70 2.35
C LEU A 243 -3.61 -2.59 0.97
N ASP A 244 -2.62 -3.43 0.74
CA ASP A 244 -2.12 -3.70 -0.59
C ASP A 244 -3.13 -4.58 -1.34
N TRP A 245 -3.64 -4.11 -2.47
CA TRP A 245 -4.73 -4.71 -3.24
C TRP A 245 -4.31 -4.93 -4.69
N VAL A 246 -4.52 -6.15 -5.18
CA VAL A 246 -3.96 -6.64 -6.44
C VAL A 246 -5.07 -6.91 -7.48
N PRO A 247 -5.68 -5.90 -8.11
CA PRO A 247 -6.72 -6.09 -9.13
C PRO A 247 -6.14 -6.32 -10.54
N ALA A 248 -4.81 -6.30 -10.69
CA ALA A 248 -4.15 -6.39 -11.99
C ALA A 248 -4.16 -7.81 -12.56
N HIS A 249 -3.94 -8.80 -11.73
CA HIS A 249 -3.72 -10.17 -12.18
C HIS A 249 -3.99 -11.20 -11.08
N PHE A 250 -4.00 -12.48 -11.43
CA PHE A 250 -4.13 -13.61 -10.52
C PHE A 250 -3.34 -14.83 -11.03
N PRO A 251 -2.94 -15.77 -10.15
CA PRO A 251 -2.13 -16.93 -10.51
C PRO A 251 -2.94 -17.97 -11.25
N LYS A 252 -2.22 -18.93 -11.87
CA LYS A 252 -2.80 -20.04 -12.64
C LYS A 252 -3.10 -21.28 -11.80
N ASP A 253 -3.07 -21.18 -10.47
CA ASP A 253 -3.37 -22.29 -9.57
C ASP A 253 -4.71 -22.93 -9.88
N ALA A 254 -4.74 -24.26 -9.95
CA ALA A 254 -5.90 -25.01 -10.41
C ALA A 254 -7.16 -24.80 -9.57
N HIS A 255 -7.00 -24.49 -8.26
CA HIS A 255 -8.11 -24.18 -7.36
C HIS A 255 -8.58 -22.74 -7.42
N GLY A 256 -7.82 -21.84 -8.09
CA GLY A 256 -8.09 -20.40 -8.19
C GLY A 256 -9.02 -20.04 -9.35
N LEU A 257 -8.92 -18.77 -9.76
CA LEU A 257 -9.85 -18.17 -10.75
C LEU A 257 -9.58 -18.58 -12.21
N ALA A 258 -8.35 -19.01 -12.53
CA ALA A 258 -7.97 -19.35 -13.90
C ALA A 258 -8.86 -20.47 -14.46
N GLU A 259 -9.45 -20.26 -15.64
CA GLU A 259 -10.36 -21.19 -16.32
C GLU A 259 -11.42 -21.75 -15.36
N PHE A 260 -12.10 -20.88 -14.61
CA PHE A 260 -12.86 -21.22 -13.43
C PHE A 260 -13.95 -22.28 -13.67
N ASP A 261 -14.69 -22.19 -14.76
CA ASP A 261 -15.72 -23.18 -15.16
C ASP A 261 -15.28 -24.04 -16.36
N GLY A 262 -13.98 -24.16 -16.59
CA GLY A 262 -13.38 -24.76 -17.76
C GLY A 262 -13.19 -23.78 -18.92
N THR A 263 -13.61 -22.54 -18.73
CA THR A 263 -13.48 -21.44 -19.70
C THR A 263 -12.95 -20.17 -19.02
N CYS A 264 -12.47 -19.21 -19.80
CA CYS A 264 -11.94 -17.94 -19.31
C CYS A 264 -13.08 -16.99 -18.93
N ILE A 265 -13.64 -17.12 -17.71
CA ILE A 265 -14.72 -16.24 -17.25
C ILE A 265 -14.21 -15.00 -16.51
N TYR A 266 -13.06 -15.07 -15.83
CA TYR A 266 -12.43 -13.93 -15.15
C TYR A 266 -11.37 -13.25 -16.01
N GLU A 267 -10.68 -13.97 -16.87
CA GLU A 267 -9.64 -13.50 -17.77
C GLU A 267 -10.11 -13.43 -19.24
N HIS A 268 -9.28 -12.84 -20.10
CA HIS A 268 -9.47 -12.95 -21.56
C HIS A 268 -9.02 -14.32 -22.07
N SER A 269 -9.73 -14.87 -23.06
CA SER A 269 -9.36 -16.13 -23.71
C SER A 269 -8.13 -16.01 -24.61
N ASP A 270 -7.90 -14.85 -25.21
CA ASP A 270 -6.70 -14.59 -25.99
C ASP A 270 -5.52 -14.26 -25.05
N PRO A 271 -4.45 -15.06 -25.03
CA PRO A 271 -3.32 -14.84 -24.12
C PRO A 271 -2.61 -13.49 -24.31
N ARG A 272 -2.73 -12.88 -25.49
CA ARG A 272 -2.18 -11.53 -25.74
C ARG A 272 -2.88 -10.43 -24.91
N GLN A 273 -4.11 -10.68 -24.46
CA GLN A 273 -4.86 -9.82 -23.54
C GLN A 273 -4.99 -10.42 -22.14
N GLY A 274 -4.98 -11.75 -22.03
CA GLY A 274 -5.29 -12.49 -20.82
C GLY A 274 -4.10 -12.93 -20.00
N GLU A 275 -2.84 -12.66 -20.41
CA GLU A 275 -1.65 -13.12 -19.68
C GLU A 275 -0.56 -12.05 -19.58
N HIS A 276 0.13 -12.06 -18.44
CA HIS A 276 1.41 -11.39 -18.24
C HIS A 276 2.53 -12.42 -18.43
N PRO A 277 3.28 -12.38 -19.54
CA PRO A 277 4.33 -13.39 -19.81
C PRO A 277 5.43 -13.43 -18.76
N ASP A 278 5.87 -12.26 -18.28
CA ASP A 278 6.95 -12.12 -17.34
C ASP A 278 6.59 -12.60 -15.92
N TRP A 279 5.33 -12.46 -15.52
CA TRP A 279 4.84 -12.87 -14.20
C TRP A 279 4.20 -14.25 -14.19
N GLY A 280 3.89 -14.80 -15.36
CA GLY A 280 3.22 -16.09 -15.49
C GLY A 280 1.77 -16.10 -15.00
N THR A 281 1.14 -14.92 -14.89
CA THR A 281 -0.21 -14.74 -14.33
C THR A 281 -1.26 -14.43 -15.39
N LYS A 282 -2.54 -14.58 -15.03
CA LYS A 282 -3.68 -14.17 -15.85
C LYS A 282 -4.05 -12.71 -15.57
N ILE A 283 -4.60 -12.02 -16.57
CA ILE A 283 -5.09 -10.65 -16.48
C ILE A 283 -6.63 -10.68 -16.41
N PHE A 284 -7.20 -9.92 -15.47
CA PHE A 284 -8.65 -9.75 -15.39
C PHE A 284 -9.23 -9.10 -16.65
N ASN A 285 -10.40 -9.58 -17.07
CA ASN A 285 -11.15 -9.00 -18.18
C ASN A 285 -12.01 -7.82 -17.70
N TYR A 286 -11.44 -6.62 -17.68
CA TYR A 286 -12.13 -5.41 -17.21
C TYR A 286 -13.30 -4.98 -18.11
N GLY A 287 -13.40 -5.51 -19.33
CA GLY A 287 -14.53 -5.30 -20.23
C GLY A 287 -15.79 -6.08 -19.83
N LYS A 288 -15.65 -7.12 -18.98
CA LYS A 288 -16.74 -7.97 -18.55
C LYS A 288 -17.40 -7.42 -17.28
N ASN A 289 -18.70 -7.18 -17.32
CA ASN A 289 -19.42 -6.53 -16.21
C ASN A 289 -19.35 -7.33 -14.91
N GLU A 290 -19.45 -8.66 -14.99
CA GLU A 290 -19.38 -9.54 -13.82
C GLU A 290 -17.99 -9.50 -13.17
N VAL A 291 -16.92 -9.36 -13.96
CA VAL A 291 -15.54 -9.21 -13.46
C VAL A 291 -15.32 -7.82 -12.84
N LYS A 292 -15.79 -6.77 -13.50
CA LYS A 292 -15.80 -5.42 -12.89
C LYS A 292 -16.55 -5.42 -11.56
N ASN A 293 -17.71 -6.07 -11.52
CA ASN A 293 -18.52 -6.18 -10.31
C ASN A 293 -17.77 -6.92 -9.19
N PHE A 294 -17.09 -8.03 -9.52
CA PHE A 294 -16.28 -8.80 -8.58
C PHE A 294 -15.22 -7.92 -7.92
N LEU A 295 -14.45 -7.16 -8.72
CA LEU A 295 -13.36 -6.30 -8.23
C LEU A 295 -13.89 -5.08 -7.47
N ILE A 296 -14.92 -4.39 -7.96
CA ILE A 296 -15.52 -3.23 -7.29
C ILE A 296 -16.13 -3.62 -5.94
N ALA A 297 -16.90 -4.70 -5.90
CA ALA A 297 -17.47 -5.20 -4.66
C ALA A 297 -16.40 -5.68 -3.68
N ASN A 298 -15.27 -6.23 -4.17
CA ASN A 298 -14.14 -6.62 -3.35
C ASN A 298 -13.47 -5.42 -2.68
N ALA A 299 -13.23 -4.34 -3.42
CA ALA A 299 -12.68 -3.11 -2.84
C ALA A 299 -13.61 -2.53 -1.77
N LEU A 300 -14.91 -2.48 -2.03
CA LEU A 300 -15.92 -2.03 -1.05
C LEU A 300 -15.97 -2.95 0.18
N TYR A 301 -15.86 -4.26 -0.03
CA TYR A 301 -15.85 -5.25 1.05
C TYR A 301 -14.72 -4.99 2.06
N TRP A 302 -13.49 -4.74 1.60
CA TRP A 302 -12.39 -4.40 2.49
C TRP A 302 -12.65 -3.10 3.26
N ILE A 303 -13.21 -2.09 2.60
CA ILE A 303 -13.47 -0.78 3.20
C ILE A 303 -14.66 -0.80 4.15
N GLU A 304 -15.76 -1.46 3.79
CA GLU A 304 -17.03 -1.40 4.52
C GLU A 304 -17.20 -2.51 5.56
N GLU A 305 -16.69 -3.73 5.30
CA GLU A 305 -16.77 -4.85 6.25
C GLU A 305 -15.57 -4.91 7.22
N PHE A 306 -14.39 -4.47 6.78
CA PHE A 306 -13.18 -4.47 7.59
C PHE A 306 -12.71 -3.09 8.01
N HIS A 307 -13.42 -2.03 7.65
CA HIS A 307 -13.15 -0.62 8.01
C HIS A 307 -11.77 -0.11 7.58
N VAL A 308 -11.08 -0.73 6.61
CA VAL A 308 -9.78 -0.21 6.17
C VAL A 308 -9.90 1.19 5.60
N ASP A 309 -8.85 1.99 5.77
CA ASP A 309 -8.84 3.42 5.46
C ASP A 309 -8.40 3.72 4.02
N GLY A 310 -7.85 2.73 3.36
CA GLY A 310 -7.45 2.88 1.96
C GLY A 310 -6.97 1.58 1.35
N LEU A 311 -6.85 1.61 0.03
CA LEU A 311 -6.26 0.55 -0.78
C LEU A 311 -5.10 1.11 -1.58
N ARG A 312 -3.95 0.50 -1.47
CA ARG A 312 -2.83 0.68 -2.42
C ARG A 312 -3.05 -0.30 -3.56
N VAL A 313 -3.26 0.24 -4.74
CA VAL A 313 -3.56 -0.53 -5.94
C VAL A 313 -2.27 -0.86 -6.65
N ASP A 314 -1.95 -2.16 -6.64
CA ASP A 314 -0.74 -2.71 -7.23
C ASP A 314 -0.75 -2.64 -8.74
N ALA A 315 0.42 -2.36 -9.34
CA ALA A 315 0.72 -2.48 -10.75
C ALA A 315 -0.29 -1.78 -11.69
N VAL A 316 -0.72 -0.56 -11.34
CA VAL A 316 -1.70 0.19 -12.15
C VAL A 316 -1.25 0.38 -13.59
N ALA A 317 0.05 0.63 -13.83
CA ALA A 317 0.60 0.74 -15.19
C ALA A 317 0.32 -0.51 -16.03
N SER A 318 0.41 -1.71 -15.45
CA SER A 318 0.14 -2.98 -16.13
C SER A 318 -1.32 -3.14 -16.57
N MET A 319 -2.23 -2.41 -15.89
CA MET A 319 -3.65 -2.40 -16.22
C MET A 319 -3.97 -1.35 -17.30
N LEU A 320 -3.27 -0.20 -17.28
CA LEU A 320 -3.51 0.91 -18.21
C LEU A 320 -2.97 0.67 -19.61
N TYR A 321 -1.91 -0.12 -19.75
CA TYR A 321 -1.23 -0.36 -21.02
C TYR A 321 -1.35 -1.82 -21.49
N LEU A 322 -1.94 -2.02 -22.68
CA LEU A 322 -2.12 -3.34 -23.28
C LEU A 322 -0.81 -4.04 -23.64
N ASP A 323 0.24 -3.26 -23.88
CA ASP A 323 1.59 -3.72 -24.24
C ASP A 323 2.55 -3.79 -23.05
N TYR A 324 2.08 -3.58 -21.82
CA TYR A 324 2.93 -3.61 -20.63
C TYR A 324 3.65 -4.96 -20.47
N GLY A 325 5.00 -4.93 -20.43
CA GLY A 325 5.82 -6.14 -20.32
C GLY A 325 5.74 -7.08 -21.53
N LYS A 326 5.23 -6.63 -22.69
CA LYS A 326 5.01 -7.44 -23.88
C LYS A 326 5.85 -6.94 -25.06
N LYS A 327 6.25 -7.90 -25.90
CA LYS A 327 6.96 -7.61 -27.17
C LYS A 327 5.96 -7.43 -28.31
N ASP A 328 6.46 -6.93 -29.43
CA ASP A 328 5.67 -6.85 -30.67
C ASP A 328 5.02 -8.21 -31.03
N GLY A 329 3.75 -8.18 -31.34
CA GLY A 329 2.92 -9.37 -31.61
C GLY A 329 2.40 -10.09 -30.37
N GLN A 330 2.80 -9.72 -29.16
CA GLN A 330 2.32 -10.31 -27.90
C GLN A 330 1.15 -9.53 -27.26
N TRP A 331 0.65 -8.50 -27.92
CA TRP A 331 -0.47 -7.69 -27.44
C TRP A 331 -1.41 -7.31 -28.59
N ILE A 332 -2.61 -6.84 -28.25
CA ILE A 332 -3.63 -6.42 -29.20
C ILE A 332 -3.98 -4.97 -28.91
N ALA A 333 -3.93 -4.12 -29.97
CA ALA A 333 -4.32 -2.73 -29.85
C ALA A 333 -5.81 -2.58 -29.52
N ASN A 334 -6.15 -1.45 -28.87
CA ASN A 334 -7.54 -1.08 -28.63
C ASN A 334 -8.27 -0.73 -29.93
N LYS A 335 -9.57 -0.49 -29.84
CA LYS A 335 -10.45 -0.19 -31.00
C LYS A 335 -10.03 1.08 -31.80
N TYR A 336 -9.13 1.89 -31.26
CA TYR A 336 -8.59 3.09 -31.93
C TYR A 336 -7.16 2.88 -32.44
N GLY A 337 -6.61 1.68 -32.26
CA GLY A 337 -5.24 1.34 -32.69
C GLY A 337 -4.15 1.70 -31.69
N GLY A 338 -4.50 2.19 -30.48
CA GLY A 338 -3.56 2.53 -29.42
C GLY A 338 -3.29 1.39 -28.44
N ASN A 339 -2.35 1.61 -27.51
CA ASN A 339 -1.97 0.67 -26.46
C ASN A 339 -2.68 0.91 -25.13
N GLU A 340 -3.54 1.92 -25.02
CA GLU A 340 -4.31 2.20 -23.81
C GLU A 340 -5.41 1.15 -23.60
N ASN A 341 -5.51 0.62 -22.41
CA ASN A 341 -6.60 -0.30 -22.02
C ASN A 341 -7.83 0.49 -21.60
N LEU A 342 -8.73 0.72 -22.55
CA LEU A 342 -9.92 1.57 -22.35
C LEU A 342 -10.86 1.01 -21.28
N GLU A 343 -10.96 -0.30 -21.17
CA GLU A 343 -11.80 -1.00 -20.20
C GLU A 343 -11.24 -0.81 -18.77
N ALA A 344 -9.93 -0.86 -18.59
CA ALA A 344 -9.29 -0.63 -17.30
C ALA A 344 -9.37 0.86 -16.87
N ILE A 345 -9.25 1.79 -17.82
CA ILE A 345 -9.44 3.22 -17.56
C ILE A 345 -10.87 3.49 -17.06
N GLU A 346 -11.87 2.93 -17.72
CA GLU A 346 -13.27 3.08 -17.31
C GLU A 346 -13.53 2.41 -15.96
N PHE A 347 -12.94 1.22 -15.73
CA PHE A 347 -12.98 0.53 -14.44
C PHE A 347 -12.45 1.41 -13.30
N PHE A 348 -11.27 2.03 -13.43
CA PHE A 348 -10.70 2.90 -12.39
C PHE A 348 -11.57 4.12 -12.13
N LYS A 349 -12.09 4.77 -13.17
CA LYS A 349 -12.98 5.92 -13.01
C LYS A 349 -14.25 5.55 -12.23
N HIS A 350 -14.86 4.43 -12.58
CA HIS A 350 -16.04 3.90 -11.88
C HIS A 350 -15.71 3.56 -10.42
N LEU A 351 -14.64 2.76 -10.20
CA LEU A 351 -14.20 2.32 -8.87
C LEU A 351 -13.93 3.51 -7.94
N ASN A 352 -13.09 4.44 -8.37
CA ASN A 352 -12.65 5.56 -7.53
C ASN A 352 -13.80 6.53 -7.24
N THR A 353 -14.64 6.84 -8.24
CA THR A 353 -15.82 7.68 -8.05
C THR A 353 -16.77 7.06 -7.02
N LEU A 354 -17.02 5.76 -7.11
CA LEU A 354 -17.91 5.05 -6.22
C LEU A 354 -17.37 4.99 -4.78
N ILE A 355 -16.12 4.54 -4.63
CA ILE A 355 -15.51 4.37 -3.30
C ILE A 355 -15.41 5.70 -2.57
N LEU A 356 -14.85 6.72 -3.21
CA LEU A 356 -14.64 8.03 -2.58
C LEU A 356 -15.97 8.77 -2.35
N GLY A 357 -16.97 8.53 -3.19
CA GLY A 357 -18.31 9.06 -3.02
C GLY A 357 -19.06 8.45 -1.83
N ARG A 358 -18.99 7.13 -1.67
CA ARG A 358 -19.65 6.40 -0.57
C ARG A 358 -18.90 6.51 0.75
N ASN A 359 -17.57 6.47 0.71
CA ASN A 359 -16.69 6.33 1.86
C ASN A 359 -15.77 7.54 1.99
N LYS A 360 -16.29 8.67 2.45
CA LYS A 360 -15.52 9.92 2.59
C LYS A 360 -14.30 9.73 3.51
N GLY A 361 -13.17 10.30 3.09
CA GLY A 361 -11.91 10.22 3.80
C GLY A 361 -11.13 8.91 3.58
N THR A 362 -11.66 7.98 2.79
CA THR A 362 -10.93 6.80 2.32
C THR A 362 -9.93 7.19 1.23
N MET A 363 -8.87 6.42 1.09
CA MET A 363 -7.80 6.67 0.13
C MET A 363 -7.73 5.55 -0.91
N MET A 364 -7.64 5.93 -2.18
CA MET A 364 -7.26 5.05 -3.28
C MET A 364 -5.89 5.51 -3.77
N ILE A 365 -4.88 4.66 -3.63
CA ILE A 365 -3.47 4.99 -3.85
C ILE A 365 -2.97 4.17 -5.03
N ALA A 366 -2.49 4.83 -6.08
CA ALA A 366 -1.99 4.14 -7.27
C ALA A 366 -0.48 3.88 -7.16
N GLU A 367 -0.07 2.63 -7.32
CA GLU A 367 1.30 2.34 -7.76
C GLU A 367 1.33 2.38 -9.29
N GLU A 368 1.72 3.53 -9.81
CA GLU A 368 1.80 3.79 -11.25
C GLU A 368 3.16 4.41 -11.56
N SER A 369 4.00 3.67 -12.29
CA SER A 369 5.42 4.00 -12.52
C SER A 369 5.69 4.77 -13.81
N THR A 370 4.65 5.01 -14.62
CA THR A 370 4.81 5.69 -15.93
C THR A 370 4.45 7.18 -15.86
N ALA A 371 4.54 7.84 -16.99
CA ALA A 371 4.12 9.23 -17.15
C ALA A 371 2.61 9.38 -17.47
N TRP A 372 1.76 8.41 -17.08
CA TRP A 372 0.31 8.53 -17.28
C TRP A 372 -0.21 9.81 -16.59
N PRO A 373 -0.91 10.69 -17.32
CA PRO A 373 -1.31 11.98 -16.77
C PRO A 373 -2.57 11.86 -15.90
N LYS A 374 -2.70 12.75 -14.91
CA LYS A 374 -3.92 12.92 -14.10
C LYS A 374 -4.40 11.65 -13.42
N VAL A 375 -3.47 10.85 -12.91
CA VAL A 375 -3.81 9.67 -12.09
C VAL A 375 -4.65 10.10 -10.89
N THR A 376 -4.28 11.20 -10.24
CA THR A 376 -4.99 11.78 -9.10
C THR A 376 -5.98 12.89 -9.49
N GLY A 377 -6.13 13.14 -10.78
CA GLY A 377 -7.05 14.15 -11.31
C GLY A 377 -8.51 13.75 -11.13
N ASP A 378 -9.38 14.74 -10.96
CA ASP A 378 -10.82 14.57 -10.84
C ASP A 378 -11.40 13.93 -12.12
N VAL A 379 -12.26 12.92 -11.96
CA VAL A 379 -12.82 12.16 -13.09
C VAL A 379 -13.68 13.03 -14.01
N GLU A 380 -14.54 13.87 -13.43
CA GLU A 380 -15.50 14.65 -14.20
C GLU A 380 -14.87 15.93 -14.79
N LYS A 381 -14.07 16.64 -13.99
CA LYS A 381 -13.53 17.96 -14.38
C LYS A 381 -12.27 17.88 -15.22
N GLU A 382 -11.44 16.87 -14.97
CA GLU A 382 -10.11 16.77 -15.57
C GLU A 382 -9.95 15.54 -16.48
N ASN A 383 -10.97 14.66 -16.52
CA ASN A 383 -10.90 13.36 -17.17
C ASN A 383 -9.79 12.47 -16.59
N GLY A 384 -9.50 12.65 -15.29
CA GLY A 384 -8.50 11.89 -14.56
C GLY A 384 -8.98 10.50 -14.15
N LEU A 385 -8.13 9.73 -13.49
CA LEU A 385 -8.48 8.39 -12.97
C LEU A 385 -9.15 8.42 -11.59
N GLY A 386 -9.08 9.55 -10.87
CA GLY A 386 -9.76 9.76 -9.61
C GLY A 386 -9.08 9.14 -8.38
N PHE A 387 -7.82 8.71 -8.46
CA PHE A 387 -7.08 8.26 -7.29
C PHE A 387 -6.87 9.40 -6.28
N THR A 388 -6.72 9.05 -5.01
CA THR A 388 -6.40 10.04 -3.97
C THR A 388 -4.93 10.42 -4.00
N PHE A 389 -4.05 9.42 -4.20
CA PHE A 389 -2.61 9.58 -4.26
C PHE A 389 -1.99 8.68 -5.34
N LYS A 390 -0.76 9.07 -5.73
CA LYS A 390 0.12 8.27 -6.59
C LYS A 390 1.48 8.11 -5.91
N TRP A 391 2.07 6.93 -5.94
CA TRP A 391 3.46 6.72 -5.55
C TRP A 391 4.39 7.49 -6.49
N ASN A 392 5.34 8.25 -5.93
CA ASN A 392 6.32 8.97 -6.71
C ASN A 392 7.55 8.11 -7.01
N MET A 393 7.42 7.22 -7.99
CA MET A 393 8.51 6.32 -8.40
C MET A 393 9.66 7.08 -9.07
N GLY A 394 9.40 8.17 -9.79
CA GLY A 394 10.42 9.01 -10.41
C GLY A 394 11.33 9.66 -9.37
N TRP A 395 10.75 10.27 -8.34
CA TRP A 395 11.52 10.79 -7.20
C TRP A 395 12.35 9.71 -6.53
N MET A 396 11.76 8.53 -6.29
CA MET A 396 12.45 7.42 -5.64
C MET A 396 13.71 7.00 -6.41
N HIS A 397 13.60 6.83 -7.73
CA HIS A 397 14.75 6.45 -8.56
C HIS A 397 15.86 7.50 -8.52
N ASP A 398 15.54 8.77 -8.76
CA ASP A 398 16.52 9.87 -8.75
C ASP A 398 17.19 10.01 -7.38
N PHE A 399 16.39 9.95 -6.31
CA PHE A 399 16.87 10.01 -4.93
C PHE A 399 17.82 8.87 -4.61
N LEU A 400 17.46 7.62 -4.91
CA LEU A 400 18.29 6.46 -4.63
C LEU A 400 19.55 6.42 -5.50
N GLU A 401 19.46 6.83 -6.77
CA GLU A 401 20.63 6.96 -7.63
C GLU A 401 21.63 7.97 -7.07
N TYR A 402 21.16 9.12 -6.60
CA TYR A 402 22.01 10.12 -5.97
C TYR A 402 22.62 9.62 -4.65
N MET A 403 21.81 9.03 -3.78
CA MET A 403 22.26 8.60 -2.47
C MET A 403 23.31 7.47 -2.51
N LYS A 404 23.27 6.62 -3.54
CA LYS A 404 24.26 5.56 -3.78
C LYS A 404 25.63 6.07 -4.23
N LEU A 405 25.70 7.30 -4.75
CA LEU A 405 26.95 7.84 -5.24
C LEU A 405 27.96 8.10 -4.11
N ASP A 406 29.22 7.78 -4.36
CA ASP A 406 30.29 8.34 -3.58
C ASP A 406 30.14 9.87 -3.53
N PRO A 407 30.28 10.52 -2.37
CA PRO A 407 30.05 11.96 -2.20
C PRO A 407 30.83 12.84 -3.19
N TYR A 408 32.01 12.39 -3.63
CA TYR A 408 32.80 13.11 -4.64
C TYR A 408 32.06 13.28 -5.98
N PHE A 409 31.24 12.30 -6.37
CA PHE A 409 30.50 12.34 -7.63
C PHE A 409 29.14 13.04 -7.53
N ARG A 410 28.67 13.35 -6.33
CA ARG A 410 27.37 14.00 -6.11
C ARG A 410 27.26 15.35 -6.76
N LYS A 411 28.35 16.14 -6.79
CA LYS A 411 28.40 17.44 -7.47
C LYS A 411 28.07 17.38 -8.97
N PHE A 412 28.37 16.28 -9.65
CA PHE A 412 28.07 16.07 -11.07
C PHE A 412 26.64 15.54 -11.32
N ASN A 413 25.93 15.19 -10.25
CA ASN A 413 24.59 14.62 -10.26
C ASN A 413 23.60 15.43 -9.41
N HIS A 414 23.94 16.67 -9.12
CA HIS A 414 23.22 17.55 -8.21
C HIS A 414 21.73 17.70 -8.60
N ASN A 415 21.44 17.75 -9.89
CA ASN A 415 20.11 17.88 -10.45
C ASN A 415 19.17 16.69 -10.14
N LYS A 416 19.68 15.50 -9.80
CA LYS A 416 18.83 14.36 -9.41
C LYS A 416 18.00 14.66 -8.16
N MET A 417 18.51 15.49 -7.25
CA MET A 417 17.78 15.90 -6.05
C MET A 417 16.80 17.06 -6.28
N THR A 418 17.00 17.84 -7.34
CA THR A 418 16.18 19.03 -7.62
C THR A 418 15.13 18.80 -8.73
N PHE A 419 15.36 17.83 -9.62
CA PHE A 419 14.51 17.58 -10.78
C PHE A 419 13.05 17.28 -10.42
N SER A 420 12.82 16.49 -9.37
CA SER A 420 11.48 16.13 -8.92
C SER A 420 10.60 17.33 -8.56
N MET A 421 11.20 18.47 -8.21
CA MET A 421 10.46 19.70 -7.94
C MET A 421 9.78 20.29 -9.18
N THR A 422 10.21 19.94 -10.39
CA THR A 422 9.58 20.37 -11.63
C THR A 422 8.17 19.81 -11.80
N TYR A 423 7.87 18.68 -11.17
CA TYR A 423 6.57 17.99 -11.25
C TYR A 423 5.95 17.66 -9.88
N ALA A 424 6.56 18.10 -8.76
CA ALA A 424 6.16 17.72 -7.41
C ALA A 424 4.68 17.96 -7.06
N PHE A 425 4.00 18.82 -7.79
CA PHE A 425 2.59 19.17 -7.61
C PHE A 425 1.72 18.87 -8.84
N SER A 426 2.24 18.07 -9.80
CA SER A 426 1.43 17.61 -10.94
C SER A 426 0.42 16.54 -10.57
N GLU A 427 0.68 15.81 -9.48
CA GLU A 427 -0.17 14.79 -8.88
C GLU A 427 -0.11 14.95 -7.34
N GLU A 428 -1.03 14.31 -6.63
CA GLU A 428 -0.95 14.16 -5.18
C GLU A 428 -0.02 12.96 -4.85
N TYR A 429 1.25 13.25 -4.57
CA TYR A 429 2.27 12.22 -4.44
C TYR A 429 2.46 11.70 -3.02
N ILE A 430 2.83 10.41 -2.93
CA ILE A 430 3.49 9.80 -1.78
C ILE A 430 4.94 9.49 -2.17
N LEU A 431 5.91 10.03 -1.44
CA LEU A 431 7.31 9.66 -1.58
C LEU A 431 7.51 8.30 -0.92
N VAL A 432 7.98 7.33 -1.70
CA VAL A 432 8.05 5.94 -1.26
C VAL A 432 9.47 5.42 -1.25
N LEU A 433 9.83 4.74 -0.16
CA LEU A 433 10.96 3.84 -0.08
C LEU A 433 10.39 2.48 0.33
N SER A 434 9.83 1.77 -0.66
CA SER A 434 9.01 0.58 -0.48
C SER A 434 9.83 -0.71 -0.35
N HIS A 435 9.13 -1.82 -0.15
CA HIS A 435 9.71 -3.17 -0.11
C HIS A 435 10.51 -3.52 -1.35
N ASP A 436 10.07 -3.08 -2.55
CA ASP A 436 10.73 -3.38 -3.82
C ASP A 436 12.18 -2.91 -3.91
N GLU A 437 12.53 -1.90 -3.11
CA GLU A 437 13.86 -1.31 -3.14
C GLU A 437 14.87 -2.03 -2.24
N VAL A 438 14.46 -3.01 -1.46
CA VAL A 438 15.32 -3.70 -0.49
C VAL A 438 15.35 -5.21 -0.66
N VAL A 439 15.13 -5.68 -1.89
CA VAL A 439 15.09 -7.09 -2.30
C VAL A 439 15.85 -7.31 -3.61
N HIS A 440 16.02 -8.55 -4.01
CA HIS A 440 16.54 -8.97 -5.31
C HIS A 440 17.89 -8.36 -5.68
N LEU A 441 18.86 -8.39 -4.76
CA LEU A 441 20.21 -7.86 -4.90
C LEU A 441 20.29 -6.34 -5.10
N LYS A 442 19.24 -5.62 -4.70
CA LYS A 442 19.24 -4.15 -4.68
C LYS A 442 19.91 -3.55 -3.43
N CYS A 443 20.34 -4.35 -2.48
CA CYS A 443 20.83 -4.03 -1.14
C CYS A 443 19.76 -3.49 -0.21
N SER A 444 19.95 -3.67 1.11
CA SER A 444 19.14 -2.98 2.11
C SER A 444 19.35 -1.46 2.04
N MET A 445 18.44 -0.68 2.58
CA MET A 445 18.49 0.79 2.45
C MET A 445 19.81 1.38 2.97
N ILE A 446 20.27 0.92 4.13
CA ILE A 446 21.55 1.39 4.69
C ILE A 446 22.75 0.94 3.87
N ASN A 447 22.70 -0.24 3.26
CA ASN A 447 23.80 -0.75 2.43
C ASN A 447 23.88 -0.12 1.03
N LYS A 448 22.85 0.65 0.64
CA LYS A 448 22.94 1.52 -0.53
C LYS A 448 23.81 2.75 -0.26
N MET A 449 23.97 3.14 1.01
CA MET A 449 24.76 4.31 1.38
C MET A 449 26.26 4.04 1.25
N PRO A 450 27.03 4.97 0.64
CA PRO A 450 28.47 4.86 0.50
C PRO A 450 29.21 5.12 1.82
N GLY A 451 30.48 4.78 1.84
CA GLY A 451 31.38 5.02 2.97
C GLY A 451 31.47 3.87 3.97
N GLU A 452 32.18 4.11 5.05
CA GLU A 452 32.36 3.17 6.16
C GLU A 452 31.10 3.07 7.02
N TYR A 453 31.14 2.23 8.04
CA TYR A 453 29.97 1.93 8.89
C TYR A 453 29.26 3.19 9.40
N ASP A 454 30.00 4.14 9.99
CA ASP A 454 29.42 5.38 10.52
C ASP A 454 28.88 6.29 9.40
N ASP A 455 29.59 6.40 8.28
CA ASP A 455 29.18 7.22 7.14
C ASP A 455 27.83 6.79 6.58
N LYS A 456 27.55 5.49 6.58
CA LYS A 456 26.26 4.95 6.11
C LYS A 456 25.09 5.49 6.92
N PHE A 457 25.22 5.56 8.26
CA PHE A 457 24.18 6.11 9.13
C PHE A 457 24.01 7.61 8.92
N GLU A 458 25.12 8.36 8.80
CA GLU A 458 25.07 9.80 8.56
C GLU A 458 24.42 10.12 7.20
N ASN A 459 24.81 9.41 6.14
CA ASN A 459 24.18 9.54 4.82
C ASN A 459 22.68 9.22 4.87
N LEU A 460 22.29 8.13 5.53
CA LEU A 460 20.90 7.71 5.59
C LEU A 460 20.04 8.72 6.36
N LYS A 461 20.54 9.26 7.47
CA LYS A 461 19.87 10.34 8.21
C LYS A 461 19.68 11.58 7.35
N ALA A 462 20.71 11.99 6.60
CA ALA A 462 20.63 13.12 5.66
C ALA A 462 19.58 12.88 4.57
N GLY A 463 19.55 11.68 3.98
CA GLY A 463 18.57 11.30 2.98
C GLY A 463 17.13 11.32 3.50
N TYR A 464 16.88 10.73 4.67
CA TYR A 464 15.54 10.74 5.29
C TYR A 464 15.09 12.15 5.67
N SER A 465 15.99 13.02 6.09
CA SER A 465 15.67 14.41 6.38
C SER A 465 15.27 15.19 5.13
N PHE A 466 15.99 14.99 4.03
CA PHE A 466 15.64 15.59 2.75
C PHE A 466 14.27 15.08 2.26
N MET A 467 14.03 13.76 2.32
CA MET A 467 12.72 13.17 2.02
C MET A 467 11.62 13.82 2.86
N MET A 468 11.87 14.02 4.16
CA MET A 468 10.87 14.61 5.06
C MET A 468 10.57 16.07 4.72
N GLY A 469 11.57 16.84 4.27
CA GLY A 469 11.42 18.22 3.82
C GLY A 469 10.81 18.36 2.41
N HIS A 470 10.98 17.39 1.53
CA HIS A 470 10.43 17.41 0.16
C HIS A 470 8.89 17.36 0.18
N PRO A 471 8.17 18.06 -0.73
CA PRO A 471 6.72 17.94 -0.88
C PRO A 471 6.25 16.49 -1.11
N GLY A 472 5.04 16.18 -0.67
CA GLY A 472 4.43 14.86 -0.77
C GLY A 472 4.32 14.12 0.57
N LYS A 473 3.47 13.10 0.63
CA LYS A 473 3.31 12.20 1.79
C LYS A 473 4.50 11.24 1.88
N LYS A 474 4.60 10.44 2.93
CA LYS A 474 5.79 9.64 3.24
C LYS A 474 5.46 8.18 3.43
N LEU A 475 6.29 7.30 2.88
CA LEU A 475 6.24 5.86 3.14
C LEU A 475 7.65 5.31 3.35
N LEU A 476 7.83 4.56 4.44
CA LEU A 476 9.00 3.73 4.69
C LEU A 476 8.59 2.28 4.91
N PHE A 477 9.30 1.37 4.25
CA PHE A 477 9.16 -0.06 4.51
C PHE A 477 9.81 -0.46 5.83
N MET A 478 9.24 -1.42 6.52
CA MET A 478 9.71 -1.95 7.80
C MET A 478 11.20 -2.32 7.80
N GLY A 479 11.90 -2.00 8.88
CA GLY A 479 13.33 -2.25 9.05
C GLY A 479 14.24 -1.13 8.56
N GLN A 480 13.77 -0.26 7.68
CA GLN A 480 14.56 0.87 7.18
C GLN A 480 14.82 1.91 8.27
N GLU A 481 13.90 2.07 9.20
CA GLU A 481 13.95 3.05 10.28
C GLU A 481 15.01 2.76 11.34
N PHE A 482 15.56 1.55 11.38
CA PHE A 482 16.69 1.22 12.24
C PHE A 482 17.91 0.68 11.47
N GLY A 483 17.88 0.78 10.13
CA GLY A 483 19.03 0.44 9.30
C GLY A 483 19.33 -1.04 9.24
N GLN A 484 18.34 -1.89 9.00
CA GLN A 484 18.56 -3.32 8.79
C GLN A 484 19.62 -3.55 7.71
N PHE A 485 20.64 -4.39 8.00
CA PHE A 485 21.74 -4.65 7.08
C PHE A 485 21.39 -5.64 5.97
N GLN A 486 20.62 -6.66 6.30
CA GLN A 486 20.23 -7.66 5.32
C GLN A 486 19.09 -7.16 4.46
N GLU A 487 19.06 -7.56 3.19
CA GLU A 487 17.87 -7.40 2.37
C GLU A 487 16.68 -8.09 3.03
N TRP A 488 15.49 -7.54 2.82
CA TRP A 488 14.27 -8.16 3.31
C TRP A 488 14.05 -9.54 2.68
N SER A 489 13.49 -10.45 3.49
CA SER A 489 12.99 -11.75 3.05
C SER A 489 11.72 -12.07 3.83
N GLU A 490 10.72 -12.57 3.12
CA GLU A 490 9.45 -13.02 3.69
C GLU A 490 9.62 -14.21 4.66
N ALA A 491 10.69 -14.98 4.49
CA ALA A 491 10.93 -16.21 5.25
C ALA A 491 11.39 -15.96 6.70
N ARG A 492 11.95 -14.77 7.00
CA ARG A 492 12.53 -14.46 8.31
C ARG A 492 12.01 -13.13 8.85
N GLU A 493 12.03 -12.99 10.18
CA GLU A 493 11.72 -11.71 10.82
C GLU A 493 12.82 -10.67 10.57
N LEU A 494 12.50 -9.40 10.86
CA LEU A 494 13.49 -8.32 10.88
C LEU A 494 14.57 -8.57 11.90
N ASP A 495 15.76 -8.03 11.64
CA ASP A 495 16.94 -8.17 12.50
C ASP A 495 16.82 -7.29 13.77
N TRP A 496 15.78 -7.48 14.58
CA TRP A 496 15.48 -6.69 15.79
C TRP A 496 16.64 -6.64 16.79
N TYR A 497 17.54 -7.62 16.77
CA TYR A 497 18.72 -7.65 17.62
C TYR A 497 19.68 -6.49 17.35
N LEU A 498 19.66 -5.90 16.15
CA LEU A 498 20.47 -4.72 15.80
C LEU A 498 20.18 -3.50 16.69
N LEU A 499 18.97 -3.41 17.25
CA LEU A 499 18.63 -2.34 18.18
C LEU A 499 19.40 -2.38 19.53
N ARG A 500 20.20 -3.42 19.76
CA ARG A 500 21.15 -3.48 20.88
C ARG A 500 22.43 -2.69 20.57
N GLU A 501 22.67 -2.40 19.29
CA GLU A 501 23.80 -1.63 18.83
C GLU A 501 23.45 -0.13 18.79
N ALA A 502 24.32 0.72 19.34
CA ALA A 502 24.05 2.14 19.55
C ALA A 502 23.65 2.88 18.27
N ARG A 503 24.32 2.61 17.15
CA ARG A 503 24.07 3.31 15.87
C ARG A 503 22.68 3.02 15.32
N HIS A 504 22.22 1.77 15.44
CA HIS A 504 20.88 1.37 14.99
C HIS A 504 19.78 1.98 15.87
N GLN A 505 19.99 2.00 17.18
CA GLN A 505 19.05 2.66 18.11
C GLN A 505 18.99 4.16 17.86
N GLN A 506 20.14 4.82 17.66
CA GLN A 506 20.24 6.25 17.36
C GLN A 506 19.57 6.62 16.05
N LEU A 507 19.70 5.78 15.00
CA LEU A 507 18.96 5.97 13.74
C LEU A 507 17.45 5.86 13.97
N GLN A 508 17.01 4.85 14.73
CA GLN A 508 15.59 4.68 15.05
C GLN A 508 15.04 5.91 15.81
N ASP A 509 15.78 6.40 16.79
CA ASP A 509 15.40 7.60 17.54
C ASP A 509 15.33 8.83 16.64
N TYR A 510 16.28 8.98 15.71
CA TYR A 510 16.25 10.04 14.72
C TYR A 510 15.02 9.97 13.79
N VAL A 511 14.72 8.80 13.24
CA VAL A 511 13.55 8.61 12.39
C VAL A 511 12.26 8.89 13.17
N ARG A 512 12.18 8.45 14.44
CA ARG A 512 11.04 8.80 15.31
C ARG A 512 10.87 10.32 15.42
N ASP A 513 11.93 11.04 15.68
CA ASP A 513 11.87 12.49 15.88
C ASP A 513 11.58 13.25 14.57
N LEU A 514 12.04 12.73 13.42
CA LEU A 514 11.59 13.18 12.10
C LEU A 514 10.09 13.00 11.91
N GLN A 515 9.53 11.85 12.27
CA GLN A 515 8.10 11.58 12.18
C GLN A 515 7.27 12.50 13.10
N MET A 516 7.77 12.75 14.32
CA MET A 516 7.14 13.68 15.24
C MET A 516 7.18 15.12 14.73
N MET A 517 8.31 15.55 14.14
CA MET A 517 8.43 16.84 13.47
C MET A 517 7.45 16.94 12.29
N TYR A 518 7.36 15.92 11.44
CA TYR A 518 6.43 15.89 10.31
C TYR A 518 4.99 16.14 10.77
N LYS A 519 4.52 15.43 11.78
CA LYS A 519 3.16 15.61 12.31
C LYS A 519 2.93 16.97 12.97
N LYS A 520 3.95 17.55 13.54
CA LYS A 520 3.86 18.84 14.28
C LYS A 520 3.76 20.04 13.35
N TYR A 521 4.41 20.00 12.19
CA TYR A 521 4.54 21.16 11.31
C TYR A 521 3.71 21.01 10.03
N PRO A 522 2.54 21.70 9.92
CA PRO A 522 1.72 21.66 8.71
C PRO A 522 2.44 22.07 7.43
N ALA A 523 3.54 22.83 7.54
CA ALA A 523 4.40 23.16 6.43
C ALA A 523 4.91 21.93 5.66
N LEU A 524 5.00 20.75 6.31
CA LEU A 524 5.55 19.53 5.71
C LEU A 524 4.52 18.64 5.00
N TYR A 525 3.23 18.83 5.29
CA TYR A 525 2.21 17.91 4.79
C TYR A 525 0.94 18.56 4.22
N ALA A 526 0.68 19.82 4.58
CA ALA A 526 -0.56 20.50 4.15
C ALA A 526 -0.36 21.26 2.84
N ASP A 527 0.19 20.62 1.83
CA ASP A 527 0.59 21.20 0.51
C ASP A 527 -0.56 21.89 -0.25
N ALA A 528 -1.40 22.64 0.47
CA ALA A 528 -2.60 23.29 -0.01
C ALA A 528 -2.34 24.37 -1.08
N ASN A 529 -1.12 24.90 -1.11
CA ASN A 529 -0.76 26.04 -1.94
C ASN A 529 0.18 25.65 -3.10
N GLY A 530 0.38 24.35 -3.33
CA GLY A 530 1.29 23.89 -4.37
C GLY A 530 2.68 24.51 -4.23
N TYR A 531 3.20 25.07 -5.29
CA TYR A 531 4.53 25.69 -5.28
C TYR A 531 4.70 26.85 -4.30
N ASP A 532 3.62 27.51 -3.86
CA ASP A 532 3.69 28.55 -2.81
C ASP A 532 4.05 28.00 -1.43
N GLY A 533 3.97 26.68 -1.24
CA GLY A 533 4.38 25.96 -0.05
C GLY A 533 5.85 25.57 -0.01
N PHE A 534 6.57 25.73 -1.13
CA PHE A 534 7.99 25.38 -1.26
C PHE A 534 8.78 26.51 -1.89
N GLN A 535 9.97 26.78 -1.38
CA GLN A 535 10.88 27.77 -1.97
C GLN A 535 12.33 27.27 -1.86
N TRP A 536 12.99 27.10 -3.00
CA TRP A 536 14.44 26.98 -3.00
C TRP A 536 15.08 28.25 -2.47
N ILE A 537 16.02 28.10 -1.56
CA ILE A 537 16.95 29.18 -1.17
C ILE A 537 18.20 29.06 -2.00
N ASN A 538 18.82 27.88 -2.05
CA ASN A 538 19.89 27.58 -2.97
C ASN A 538 19.73 26.13 -3.49
N ALA A 539 19.44 26.00 -4.77
CA ALA A 539 19.33 24.73 -5.49
C ALA A 539 20.58 24.41 -6.31
N ASP A 540 21.53 25.36 -6.41
CA ASP A 540 22.62 25.34 -7.41
C ASP A 540 24.03 25.19 -6.79
N ASP A 541 24.12 24.92 -5.48
CA ASP A 541 25.40 24.72 -4.77
C ASP A 541 25.99 23.32 -5.04
N ALA A 542 26.14 23.00 -6.32
CA ALA A 542 26.59 21.70 -6.78
C ALA A 542 28.00 21.36 -6.34
N ASP A 543 28.93 22.31 -6.37
CA ASP A 543 30.32 22.09 -6.00
C ASP A 543 30.49 21.63 -4.55
N ARG A 544 29.60 22.06 -3.67
CA ARG A 544 29.57 21.66 -2.26
C ARG A 544 28.53 20.57 -1.97
N SER A 545 27.68 20.22 -2.95
CA SER A 545 26.55 19.30 -2.80
C SER A 545 25.64 19.67 -1.62
N ILE A 546 25.33 20.95 -1.50
CA ILE A 546 24.47 21.51 -0.46
C ILE A 546 23.17 22.00 -1.11
N TYR A 547 22.07 21.76 -0.42
CA TYR A 547 20.74 22.24 -0.79
C TYR A 547 20.14 23.00 0.37
N SER A 548 19.50 24.13 0.09
CA SER A 548 18.71 24.83 1.10
C SER A 548 17.35 25.25 0.53
N PHE A 549 16.32 25.07 1.33
CA PHE A 549 14.95 25.39 0.94
C PHE A 549 14.06 25.69 2.14
N ILE A 550 12.98 26.41 1.88
CA ILE A 550 11.95 26.71 2.86
C ILE A 550 10.67 25.93 2.56
N ARG A 551 10.08 25.39 3.61
CA ARG A 551 8.70 24.91 3.62
C ARG A 551 7.82 25.95 4.31
N TRP A 552 6.92 26.54 3.52
CA TRP A 552 5.97 27.52 3.98
C TRP A 552 4.69 26.84 4.48
N SER A 553 4.30 27.14 5.72
CA SER A 553 3.01 26.64 6.19
C SER A 553 1.86 27.41 5.52
N PRO A 554 0.63 26.82 5.45
CA PRO A 554 -0.54 27.51 4.89
C PRO A 554 -0.84 28.85 5.56
N THR A 555 -0.53 28.97 6.84
CA THR A 555 -0.73 30.20 7.63
C THR A 555 0.47 31.16 7.64
N LYS A 556 1.55 30.78 6.97
CA LYS A 556 2.85 31.45 6.99
C LYS A 556 3.45 31.61 8.40
N ARG A 557 3.03 30.76 9.36
CA ARG A 557 3.56 30.64 10.71
C ARG A 557 4.18 29.28 10.91
N ASN A 558 5.23 29.17 11.74
CA ASN A 558 5.97 27.92 11.93
C ASN A 558 6.50 27.34 10.60
N ASN A 559 7.14 28.21 9.81
CA ASN A 559 7.81 27.80 8.59
C ASN A 559 9.14 27.11 8.93
N LEU A 560 9.61 26.28 8.02
CA LEU A 560 10.84 25.52 8.22
C LEU A 560 11.86 25.83 7.12
N LEU A 561 13.11 26.09 7.53
CA LEU A 561 14.26 26.16 6.64
C LEU A 561 15.08 24.87 6.81
N PHE A 562 15.37 24.21 5.71
CA PHE A 562 16.25 23.06 5.64
C PHE A 562 17.58 23.46 5.01
N VAL A 563 18.69 23.01 5.61
CA VAL A 563 20.05 23.13 5.06
C VAL A 563 20.65 21.74 5.07
N CYS A 564 20.93 21.20 3.87
CA CYS A 564 21.30 19.80 3.67
C CYS A 564 22.71 19.68 3.08
N ASN A 565 23.67 19.16 3.82
CA ASN A 565 25.03 18.86 3.38
C ASN A 565 25.16 17.37 3.05
N PHE A 566 25.38 17.03 1.79
CA PHE A 566 25.55 15.64 1.34
C PHE A 566 27.02 15.25 1.16
N THR A 567 27.94 15.92 1.84
CA THR A 567 29.38 15.62 1.78
C THR A 567 29.98 15.37 3.17
N PRO A 568 31.12 14.64 3.26
CA PRO A 568 31.84 14.45 4.50
C PRO A 568 32.68 15.68 4.91
N VAL A 569 32.36 16.85 4.38
CA VAL A 569 33.13 18.08 4.58
C VAL A 569 32.39 19.02 5.50
N GLU A 570 33.03 19.37 6.61
CA GLU A 570 32.57 20.41 7.54
C GLU A 570 32.65 21.81 6.89
N ARG A 571 31.68 22.68 7.21
CA ARG A 571 31.61 24.07 6.78
C ARG A 571 31.48 24.95 8.03
N GLU A 572 32.59 25.40 8.60
CA GLU A 572 32.63 26.12 9.88
C GLU A 572 31.75 27.38 9.88
N ASP A 573 31.61 28.05 8.75
CA ASP A 573 30.84 29.30 8.61
C ASP A 573 30.04 29.25 7.30
N TYR A 574 29.03 28.41 7.25
CA TYR A 574 28.13 28.33 6.08
C TYR A 574 27.03 29.38 6.17
N TRP A 575 26.99 30.29 5.22
CA TRP A 575 25.95 31.29 5.12
C TRP A 575 24.78 30.77 4.29
N VAL A 576 23.58 30.82 4.88
CA VAL A 576 22.33 30.48 4.19
C VAL A 576 21.42 31.69 4.14
N GLY A 577 20.92 32.00 2.95
CA GLY A 577 19.99 33.11 2.73
C GLY A 577 18.67 32.91 3.44
N VAL A 578 18.10 34.00 4.01
CA VAL A 578 16.76 34.00 4.60
C VAL A 578 15.96 35.23 4.16
N PRO A 579 14.66 35.07 3.85
CA PRO A 579 13.88 36.16 3.25
C PRO A 579 13.48 37.25 4.25
N GLN A 580 13.60 37.01 5.55
CA GLN A 580 13.09 37.88 6.61
C GLN A 580 14.06 38.01 7.79
N LYS A 581 14.04 39.17 8.45
CA LYS A 581 14.82 39.41 9.68
C LYS A 581 14.15 38.76 10.90
N LYS A 582 13.89 37.46 10.84
CA LYS A 582 13.26 36.69 11.93
C LYS A 582 14.24 35.65 12.45
N GLN A 583 14.25 35.45 13.77
CA GLN A 583 15.12 34.45 14.38
C GLN A 583 14.84 33.06 13.80
N CYS A 584 15.90 32.35 13.46
CA CYS A 584 15.88 30.95 13.05
C CYS A 584 16.25 30.09 14.25
N LYS A 585 15.36 29.24 14.71
CA LYS A 585 15.61 28.31 15.81
C LYS A 585 15.89 26.92 15.26
N LEU A 586 17.06 26.39 15.49
CA LEU A 586 17.38 24.99 15.18
C LEU A 586 16.44 24.09 16.01
N ILE A 587 15.70 23.22 15.34
CA ILE A 587 14.74 22.30 15.95
C ILE A 587 15.11 20.84 15.77
N LEU A 588 15.98 20.54 14.81
CA LEU A 588 16.50 19.21 14.54
C LEU A 588 17.83 19.32 13.78
N SER A 589 18.82 18.56 14.18
CA SER A 589 20.07 18.33 13.45
C SER A 589 20.33 16.82 13.35
N SER A 590 20.62 16.35 12.15
CA SER A 590 20.97 14.93 11.96
C SER A 590 22.34 14.57 12.54
N ALA A 591 23.19 15.58 12.80
CA ALA A 591 24.52 15.43 13.36
C ALA A 591 24.58 15.60 14.89
N ASP A 592 23.44 15.76 15.57
CA ASP A 592 23.38 15.88 17.02
C ASP A 592 23.90 14.59 17.71
N PRO A 593 24.66 14.71 18.82
CA PRO A 593 25.14 13.57 19.59
C PRO A 593 24.06 12.59 20.05
N ALA A 594 22.82 13.06 20.28
CA ALA A 594 21.69 12.20 20.59
C ALA A 594 21.43 11.14 19.50
N TYR A 595 21.80 11.43 18.26
CA TYR A 595 21.65 10.53 17.10
C TYR A 595 23.00 9.99 16.60
N GLY A 596 24.04 10.01 17.46
CA GLY A 596 25.38 9.50 17.17
C GLY A 596 26.24 10.43 16.34
N GLY A 597 25.80 11.65 16.08
CA GLY A 597 26.61 12.69 15.47
C GLY A 597 27.64 13.30 16.41
N LYS A 598 28.41 14.27 15.93
CA LYS A 598 29.48 14.94 16.69
C LYS A 598 29.28 16.45 16.80
N HIS A 599 28.15 16.95 16.29
CA HIS A 599 27.92 18.39 16.24
C HIS A 599 26.85 18.79 17.27
N HIS A 600 27.34 19.41 18.37
CA HIS A 600 26.46 19.97 19.40
C HIS A 600 26.36 21.49 19.25
N VAL A 601 25.14 22.01 19.28
CA VAL A 601 24.85 23.43 19.17
C VAL A 601 24.31 23.94 20.50
N ASP A 602 25.16 24.63 21.28
CA ASP A 602 24.80 25.18 22.62
C ASP A 602 23.66 26.19 22.55
N ASN A 603 23.67 27.07 21.56
CA ASN A 603 22.62 28.07 21.35
C ASN A 603 21.89 27.82 20.04
N PRO A 604 20.68 27.24 20.11
CA PRO A 604 19.93 26.89 18.89
C PRO A 604 19.26 28.09 18.20
N VAL A 605 19.46 29.32 18.64
CA VAL A 605 18.81 30.53 18.10
C VAL A 605 19.78 31.38 17.30
N PHE A 606 19.59 31.47 16.02
CA PHE A 606 20.37 32.23 15.07
C PHE A 606 19.63 33.51 14.66
N LYS A 607 20.33 34.66 14.73
CA LYS A 607 19.77 35.96 14.37
C LYS A 607 20.22 36.31 12.95
N PRO A 608 19.31 36.54 12.00
CA PRO A 608 19.67 36.97 10.66
C PRO A 608 20.41 38.32 10.66
N VAL A 609 21.46 38.35 9.87
CA VAL A 609 22.26 39.55 9.62
C VAL A 609 21.86 40.14 8.27
N LYS A 610 21.83 41.46 8.15
CA LYS A 610 21.54 42.12 6.86
C LYS A 610 22.74 41.94 5.91
N GLY A 611 22.51 41.37 4.79
CA GLY A 611 23.50 41.09 3.74
C GLY A 611 22.91 40.12 2.74
N GLU A 612 23.11 40.35 1.48
CA GLU A 612 22.62 39.48 0.43
C GLU A 612 23.34 38.13 0.45
N CYS A 613 22.58 37.06 0.45
CA CYS A 613 23.07 35.69 0.32
C CYS A 613 21.98 34.85 -0.37
N ASP A 614 22.36 34.01 -1.33
CA ASP A 614 21.42 33.14 -2.07
C ASP A 614 20.20 33.91 -2.64
N GLY A 615 20.40 35.16 -3.09
CA GLY A 615 19.33 36.02 -3.55
C GLY A 615 18.38 36.53 -2.47
N GLN A 616 18.69 36.30 -1.18
CA GLN A 616 17.88 36.74 -0.04
C GLN A 616 18.51 37.97 0.63
N PRO A 617 17.70 38.88 1.23
CA PRO A 617 18.19 40.14 1.81
C PRO A 617 18.90 39.98 3.17
N TYR A 618 18.79 38.82 3.78
CA TYR A 618 19.42 38.46 5.06
C TYR A 618 20.03 37.07 4.95
N HIS A 619 20.96 36.77 5.85
CA HIS A 619 21.55 35.45 6.02
C HIS A 619 21.72 35.08 7.48
N VAL A 620 21.84 33.79 7.74
CA VAL A 620 22.37 33.27 9.00
C VAL A 620 23.64 32.49 8.73
N ALA A 621 24.64 32.64 9.61
CA ALA A 621 25.82 31.80 9.58
C ALA A 621 25.62 30.60 10.49
N TYR A 622 25.89 29.42 9.95
CA TYR A 622 25.71 28.15 10.66
C TYR A 622 26.92 27.24 10.43
N PRO A 623 27.52 26.69 11.50
CA PRO A 623 28.55 25.67 11.36
C PRO A 623 27.90 24.36 10.92
N LEU A 624 28.03 24.01 9.64
CA LEU A 624 27.35 22.85 9.02
C LEU A 624 28.31 21.66 9.05
N ALA A 625 27.95 20.63 9.80
CA ALA A 625 28.74 19.41 9.94
C ALA A 625 28.72 18.51 8.71
N PRO A 626 29.63 17.52 8.62
CA PRO A 626 29.59 16.47 7.60
C PRO A 626 28.25 15.74 7.59
N TYR A 627 27.66 15.56 6.40
CA TYR A 627 26.36 14.88 6.18
C TYR A 627 25.20 15.43 7.02
N GLU A 628 25.32 16.66 7.54
CA GLU A 628 24.29 17.25 8.37
C GLU A 628 23.11 17.78 7.54
N VAL A 629 21.91 17.47 8.00
CA VAL A 629 20.71 18.25 7.68
C VAL A 629 20.26 18.98 8.94
N ALA A 630 20.34 20.30 8.89
CA ALA A 630 19.87 21.20 9.93
C ALA A 630 18.50 21.77 9.57
N VAL A 631 17.53 21.67 10.48
CA VAL A 631 16.17 22.17 10.30
C VAL A 631 15.88 23.29 11.27
N PHE A 632 15.53 24.46 10.75
CA PHE A 632 15.23 25.66 11.54
C PHE A 632 13.76 26.02 11.43
N ALA A 633 13.12 26.30 12.58
CA ALA A 633 11.82 26.94 12.60
C ALA A 633 11.99 28.46 12.66
N PHE A 634 11.19 29.17 11.88
CA PHE A 634 11.11 30.63 11.92
C PHE A 634 9.69 31.12 11.67
N ASN A 635 9.34 32.29 12.24
CA ASN A 635 7.99 32.86 12.20
C ASN A 635 7.95 34.26 11.61
#